data_515641fa7989826ed472ffa45f8f78fe
#
_entry.id   515641fa7989826ed472ffa45f8f78fe
#
_cell.length_a   1.000
_cell.length_b   1.000
_cell.length_c   1.000
_cell.angle_alpha   90.00
_cell.angle_beta   90.00
_cell.angle_gamma   90.00
#
_symmetry.space_group_name_H-M   'P 1'
#
loop_
_entity.id
_entity.type
_entity.pdbx_description
1 polymer ?
#
loop_
_entity_poly.entity_id
_entity_poly.type
_entity_poly.pdbx_seq_one_letter_code
_entity_poly.pdbx_strand_id
1 'polypeptide(L)'
;PALIAAGLMGLALLATGSRTPLVATTLACAWLIIACWNKRSAWLLVCGVLVTLAVVRLYPEILLERGLSYRPELWAQTLSKVAQQPWQGFGLDAQLAILIADLNTSFSEPHNFALGVLYYTGIIGLAIWLAMHALALFQCWKHRSNYLFIVAGALLVYGIGAGLTEGGGILPRPKEHWLVTWIPLALIAALSIRTRQTQGALR
;
A
#
# COMPACT_ATOMS: atom_id res chain seq x y z
N PRO A 1 -18.86 16.85 13.29
CA PRO A 1 -18.58 16.90 11.84
C PRO A 1 -17.63 15.78 11.40
N ALA A 2 -16.48 15.56 12.04
CA ALA A 2 -15.47 14.58 11.64
C ALA A 2 -15.98 13.13 11.64
N LEU A 3 -16.76 12.72 12.63
CA LEU A 3 -17.34 11.37 12.69
C LEU A 3 -18.36 11.13 11.58
N ILE A 4 -19.16 12.16 11.24
CA ILE A 4 -20.12 12.10 10.15
C ILE A 4 -19.37 11.94 8.82
N ALA A 5 -18.34 12.75 8.60
CA ALA A 5 -17.50 12.65 7.41
C ALA A 5 -16.84 11.28 7.29
N ALA A 6 -16.25 10.77 8.38
CA ALA A 6 -15.65 9.43 8.40
C ALA A 6 -16.68 8.33 8.12
N GLY A 7 -17.90 8.44 8.66
CA GLY A 7 -18.99 7.51 8.38
C GLY A 7 -19.40 7.52 6.92
N LEU A 8 -19.60 8.71 6.33
CA LEU A 8 -19.94 8.86 4.90
C LEU A 8 -18.82 8.31 3.99
N MET A 9 -17.55 8.59 4.32
CA MET A 9 -16.42 8.02 3.58
C MET A 9 -16.38 6.49 3.69
N GLY A 10 -16.63 5.95 4.89
CA GLY A 10 -16.71 4.50 5.10
C GLY A 10 -17.82 3.86 4.27
N LEU A 11 -19.03 4.45 4.26
CA LEU A 11 -20.14 3.99 3.43
C LEU A 11 -19.81 4.07 1.94
N ALA A 12 -19.19 5.16 1.48
CA ALA A 12 -18.74 5.29 0.10
C ALA A 12 -17.73 4.21 -0.28
N LEU A 13 -16.74 3.94 0.58
CA LEU A 13 -15.77 2.85 0.36
C LEU A 13 -16.45 1.49 0.23
N LEU A 14 -17.43 1.18 1.09
CA LEU A 14 -18.19 -0.06 1.02
C LEU A 14 -19.02 -0.12 -0.26
N ALA A 15 -19.66 0.99 -0.66
CA ALA A 15 -20.50 1.07 -1.86
C ALA A 15 -19.69 0.87 -3.16
N THR A 16 -18.38 1.21 -3.18
CA THR A 16 -17.53 0.92 -4.36
C THR A 16 -17.35 -0.57 -4.62
N GLY A 17 -17.55 -1.42 -3.62
CA GLY A 17 -17.26 -2.85 -3.68
C GLY A 17 -15.80 -3.18 -3.99
N SER A 18 -14.90 -2.20 -3.94
CA SER A 18 -13.47 -2.39 -4.17
C SER A 18 -12.78 -2.88 -2.89
N ARG A 19 -12.02 -3.97 -3.00
CA ARG A 19 -11.28 -4.54 -1.87
C ARG A 19 -9.99 -3.77 -1.57
N THR A 20 -9.39 -3.16 -2.57
CA THR A 20 -8.12 -2.42 -2.44
C THR A 20 -8.21 -1.29 -1.42
N PRO A 21 -9.18 -0.35 -1.50
CA PRO A 21 -9.31 0.70 -0.48
C PRO A 21 -9.63 0.16 0.92
N LEU A 22 -10.36 -0.96 1.01
CA LEU A 22 -10.66 -1.59 2.31
C LEU A 22 -9.40 -2.13 2.98
N VAL A 23 -8.56 -2.87 2.26
CA VAL A 23 -7.27 -3.37 2.77
C VAL A 23 -6.37 -2.20 3.15
N ALA A 24 -6.22 -1.21 2.26
CA ALA A 24 -5.38 -0.05 2.49
C ALA A 24 -5.83 0.75 3.74
N THR A 25 -7.14 1.01 3.88
CA THR A 25 -7.69 1.73 5.04
C THR A 25 -7.51 0.92 6.33
N THR A 26 -7.72 -0.39 6.29
CA THR A 26 -7.52 -1.26 7.45
C THR A 26 -6.07 -1.20 7.95
N LEU A 27 -5.10 -1.28 7.02
CA LEU A 27 -3.67 -1.18 7.37
C LEU A 27 -3.32 0.22 7.92
N ALA A 28 -3.85 1.29 7.33
CA ALA A 28 -3.65 2.65 7.83
C ALA A 28 -4.26 2.85 9.23
N CYS A 29 -5.45 2.31 9.49
CA CYS A 29 -6.07 2.31 10.81
C CYS A 29 -5.24 1.51 11.83
N ALA A 30 -4.72 0.34 11.44
CA ALA A 30 -3.82 -0.45 12.28
C ALA A 30 -2.56 0.34 12.64
N TRP A 31 -1.95 1.05 11.67
CA TRP A 31 -0.84 1.95 11.94
C TRP A 31 -1.18 3.03 12.96
N LEU A 32 -2.32 3.73 12.80
CA LEU A 32 -2.77 4.76 13.73
C LEU A 32 -2.95 4.20 15.15
N ILE A 33 -3.58 3.03 15.28
CA ILE A 33 -3.79 2.34 16.54
C ILE A 33 -2.45 2.00 17.21
N ILE A 34 -1.49 1.47 16.45
CA ILE A 34 -0.18 1.06 16.94
C ILE A 34 0.68 2.28 17.29
N ALA A 35 0.69 3.32 16.45
CA ALA A 35 1.47 4.53 16.67
C ALA A 35 0.97 5.35 17.87
N CYS A 36 -0.34 5.35 18.10
CA CYS A 36 -1.02 6.01 19.23
C CYS A 36 -1.37 5.04 20.36
N TRP A 37 -0.55 4.00 20.58
CA TRP A 37 -0.87 2.91 21.47
C TRP A 37 -1.26 3.35 22.88
N ASN A 38 -2.47 2.98 23.28
CA ASN A 38 -3.01 3.12 24.63
C ASN A 38 -4.09 2.05 24.87
N LYS A 39 -4.61 1.95 26.09
CA LYS A 39 -5.62 0.93 26.43
C LYS A 39 -6.87 0.98 25.53
N ARG A 40 -7.30 2.19 25.12
CA ARG A 40 -8.48 2.35 24.25
C ARG A 40 -8.18 1.89 22.82
N SER A 41 -6.99 2.23 22.29
CA SER A 41 -6.59 1.79 20.96
C SER A 41 -6.39 0.28 20.88
N ALA A 42 -5.90 -0.36 21.95
CA ALA A 42 -5.82 -1.82 22.04
C ALA A 42 -7.21 -2.47 21.92
N TRP A 43 -8.21 -1.93 22.64
CA TRP A 43 -9.59 -2.41 22.53
C TRP A 43 -10.18 -2.21 21.14
N LEU A 44 -9.93 -1.06 20.50
CA LEU A 44 -10.36 -0.83 19.10
C LEU A 44 -9.77 -1.86 18.13
N LEU A 45 -8.49 -2.21 18.30
CA LEU A 45 -7.86 -3.25 17.51
C LEU A 45 -8.52 -4.60 17.71
N VAL A 46 -8.73 -5.01 18.97
CA VAL A 46 -9.38 -6.29 19.29
C VAL A 46 -10.80 -6.33 18.72
N CYS A 47 -11.60 -5.28 18.94
CA CYS A 47 -12.95 -5.20 18.38
C CYS A 47 -12.94 -5.25 16.84
N GLY A 48 -12.03 -4.51 16.18
CA GLY A 48 -11.89 -4.53 14.74
C GLY A 48 -11.56 -5.92 14.19
N VAL A 49 -10.62 -6.62 14.83
CA VAL A 49 -10.27 -8.01 14.47
C VAL A 49 -11.47 -8.94 14.67
N LEU A 50 -12.16 -8.86 15.80
CA LEU A 50 -13.33 -9.71 16.08
C LEU A 50 -14.47 -9.46 15.09
N VAL A 51 -14.76 -8.20 14.75
CA VAL A 51 -15.75 -7.83 13.73
C VAL A 51 -15.35 -8.40 12.36
N THR A 52 -14.10 -8.25 11.97
CA THR A 52 -13.60 -8.79 10.69
C THR A 52 -13.75 -10.31 10.65
N LEU A 53 -13.34 -11.00 11.71
CA LEU A 53 -13.50 -12.47 11.80
C LEU A 53 -14.96 -12.88 11.76
N ALA A 54 -15.85 -12.16 12.44
CA ALA A 54 -17.29 -12.45 12.42
C ALA A 54 -17.86 -12.25 11.00
N VAL A 55 -17.51 -11.15 10.31
CA VAL A 55 -17.96 -10.90 8.92
C VAL A 55 -17.47 -12.00 7.98
N VAL A 56 -16.19 -12.38 8.06
CA VAL A 56 -15.63 -13.46 7.24
C VAL A 56 -16.31 -14.80 7.52
N ARG A 57 -16.66 -15.06 8.78
CA ARG A 57 -17.30 -16.33 9.20
C ARG A 57 -18.76 -16.41 8.81
N LEU A 58 -19.49 -15.29 8.93
CA LEU A 58 -20.94 -15.24 8.67
C LEU A 58 -21.28 -15.00 7.19
N TYR A 59 -20.38 -14.36 6.46
CA TYR A 59 -20.59 -13.97 5.06
C TYR A 59 -19.37 -14.35 4.20
N PRO A 60 -19.02 -15.66 4.12
CA PRO A 60 -17.85 -16.10 3.33
C PRO A 60 -17.97 -15.75 1.84
N GLU A 61 -19.20 -15.65 1.32
CA GLU A 61 -19.51 -15.22 -0.04
C GLU A 61 -18.95 -13.86 -0.40
N ILE A 62 -18.87 -12.91 0.54
CA ILE A 62 -18.24 -11.57 0.31
C ILE A 62 -16.79 -11.71 -0.18
N LEU A 63 -16.09 -12.76 0.29
CA LEU A 63 -14.72 -13.06 -0.12
C LEU A 63 -14.66 -13.96 -1.35
N LEU A 64 -15.62 -14.88 -1.51
CA LEU A 64 -15.56 -15.95 -2.50
C LEU A 64 -16.25 -15.61 -3.82
N GLU A 65 -17.40 -14.91 -3.80
CA GLU A 65 -18.20 -14.65 -5.01
C GLU A 65 -17.48 -13.85 -6.10
N ARG A 66 -16.51 -13.00 -5.75
CA ARG A 66 -15.70 -12.23 -6.72
C ARG A 66 -14.39 -12.89 -7.12
N GLY A 67 -14.10 -14.10 -6.62
CA GLY A 67 -12.84 -14.81 -6.87
C GLY A 67 -11.60 -14.02 -6.49
N LEU A 68 -10.42 -14.54 -6.80
CA LEU A 68 -9.14 -13.84 -6.63
C LEU A 68 -8.81 -12.91 -7.82
N SER A 69 -9.78 -12.64 -8.71
CA SER A 69 -9.68 -11.69 -9.83
C SER A 69 -8.47 -11.93 -10.74
N TYR A 70 -8.15 -13.19 -11.06
CA TYR A 70 -6.98 -13.60 -11.86
C TYR A 70 -5.61 -13.11 -11.33
N ARG A 71 -5.58 -12.43 -10.16
CA ARG A 71 -4.33 -11.91 -9.58
C ARG A 71 -3.27 -12.99 -9.35
N PRO A 72 -3.58 -14.18 -8.81
CA PRO A 72 -2.58 -15.23 -8.65
C PRO A 72 -1.93 -15.63 -9.98
N GLU A 73 -2.72 -15.70 -11.05
CA GLU A 73 -2.22 -16.03 -12.38
C GLU A 73 -1.37 -14.89 -12.96
N LEU A 74 -1.85 -13.63 -12.83
CA LEU A 74 -1.08 -12.44 -13.20
C LEU A 74 0.28 -12.40 -12.47
N TRP A 75 0.29 -12.70 -11.18
CA TRP A 75 1.51 -12.71 -10.39
C TRP A 75 2.45 -13.83 -10.78
N ALA A 76 1.93 -15.04 -10.98
CA ALA A 76 2.73 -16.19 -11.41
C ALA A 76 3.39 -15.94 -12.78
N GLN A 77 2.64 -15.43 -13.76
CA GLN A 77 3.17 -15.10 -15.07
C GLN A 77 4.18 -13.94 -15.01
N THR A 78 3.95 -12.92 -14.16
CA THR A 78 4.91 -11.84 -13.95
C THR A 78 6.21 -12.38 -13.37
N LEU A 79 6.13 -13.23 -12.33
CA LEU A 79 7.31 -13.84 -11.72
C LEU A 79 8.09 -14.73 -12.69
N SER A 80 7.40 -15.50 -13.55
CA SER A 80 8.07 -16.30 -14.58
C SER A 80 8.84 -15.45 -15.59
N LYS A 81 8.33 -14.25 -15.92
CA LYS A 81 9.06 -13.28 -16.74
C LYS A 81 10.25 -12.71 -15.98
N VAL A 82 10.07 -12.28 -14.73
CA VAL A 82 11.15 -11.75 -13.89
C VAL A 82 12.31 -12.76 -13.77
N ALA A 83 12.03 -14.05 -13.72
CA ALA A 83 13.06 -15.10 -13.67
C ALA A 83 14.03 -15.08 -14.87
N GLN A 84 13.64 -14.47 -16.00
CA GLN A 84 14.49 -14.33 -17.19
C GLN A 84 15.53 -13.20 -17.03
N GLN A 85 15.20 -12.14 -16.27
CA GLN A 85 16.10 -11.01 -15.99
C GLN A 85 15.98 -10.57 -14.52
N PRO A 86 16.39 -11.39 -13.54
CA PRO A 86 16.06 -11.17 -12.14
C PRO A 86 16.78 -9.98 -11.50
N TRP A 87 17.99 -9.65 -11.94
CA TRP A 87 18.82 -8.65 -11.27
C TRP A 87 18.46 -7.20 -11.61
N GLN A 88 18.33 -6.89 -12.89
CA GLN A 88 18.14 -5.53 -13.41
C GLN A 88 16.73 -5.30 -13.95
N GLY A 89 15.93 -6.37 -14.11
CA GLY A 89 14.62 -6.32 -14.72
C GLY A 89 14.68 -6.00 -16.22
N PHE A 90 13.53 -5.61 -16.77
CA PHE A 90 13.38 -5.39 -18.22
C PHE A 90 13.57 -3.93 -18.64
N GLY A 91 13.76 -3.01 -17.70
CA GLY A 91 13.83 -1.57 -17.96
C GLY A 91 12.46 -0.89 -17.95
N LEU A 92 12.45 0.44 -17.79
CA LEU A 92 11.22 1.22 -17.61
C LEU A 92 10.37 1.33 -18.90
N ASP A 93 10.99 1.17 -20.05
CA ASP A 93 10.32 1.23 -21.37
C ASP A 93 9.74 -0.13 -21.80
N ALA A 94 10.01 -1.20 -21.03
CA ALA A 94 9.51 -2.52 -21.35
C ALA A 94 7.98 -2.60 -21.22
N GLN A 95 7.35 -3.31 -22.15
CA GLN A 95 5.92 -3.56 -22.11
C GLN A 95 5.66 -4.92 -21.45
N LEU A 96 5.00 -4.89 -20.30
CA LEU A 96 4.49 -6.12 -19.69
C LEU A 96 3.22 -6.55 -20.43
N ALA A 97 3.22 -7.76 -20.95
CA ALA A 97 2.04 -8.38 -21.53
C ALA A 97 1.79 -9.73 -20.85
N ILE A 98 0.67 -9.86 -20.17
CA ILE A 98 0.24 -11.06 -19.45
C ILE A 98 -1.09 -11.50 -20.05
N LEU A 99 -1.08 -12.65 -20.73
CA LEU A 99 -2.29 -13.20 -21.34
C LEU A 99 -3.02 -14.09 -20.34
N ILE A 100 -4.27 -13.77 -20.06
CA ILE A 100 -5.17 -14.64 -19.31
C ILE A 100 -6.03 -15.40 -20.33
N ALA A 101 -5.75 -16.69 -20.47
CA ALA A 101 -6.37 -17.53 -21.49
C ALA A 101 -7.90 -17.56 -21.39
N ASP A 102 -8.43 -17.69 -20.18
CA ASP A 102 -9.87 -17.76 -19.91
C ASP A 102 -10.63 -16.49 -20.32
N LEU A 103 -9.95 -15.35 -20.32
CA LEU A 103 -10.55 -14.06 -20.71
C LEU A 103 -10.20 -13.65 -22.15
N ASN A 104 -9.28 -14.33 -22.78
CA ASN A 104 -8.66 -13.93 -24.03
C ASN A 104 -8.23 -12.45 -24.05
N THR A 105 -7.72 -11.98 -22.90
CA THR A 105 -7.37 -10.57 -22.66
C THR A 105 -5.93 -10.48 -22.16
N SER A 106 -5.21 -9.47 -22.67
CA SER A 106 -3.85 -9.17 -22.25
C SER A 106 -3.85 -8.02 -21.24
N PHE A 107 -3.19 -8.23 -20.12
CA PHE A 107 -2.98 -7.24 -19.08
C PHE A 107 -1.56 -6.65 -19.20
N SER A 108 -1.46 -5.34 -19.01
CA SER A 108 -0.19 -4.61 -19.05
C SER A 108 0.39 -4.32 -17.66
N GLU A 109 -0.30 -4.72 -16.61
CA GLU A 109 0.11 -4.47 -15.22
C GLU A 109 -0.18 -5.70 -14.35
N PRO A 110 0.69 -6.03 -13.38
CA PRO A 110 0.50 -7.19 -12.51
C PRO A 110 -0.51 -6.94 -11.38
N HIS A 111 -1.11 -5.75 -11.27
CA HIS A 111 -1.94 -5.32 -10.15
C HIS A 111 -1.27 -5.53 -8.78
N ASN A 112 0.03 -5.24 -8.72
CA ASN A 112 0.87 -5.26 -7.52
C ASN A 112 2.11 -4.41 -7.75
N PHE A 113 2.29 -3.35 -6.93
CA PHE A 113 3.42 -2.41 -7.07
C PHE A 113 4.78 -3.08 -6.94
N ALA A 114 4.94 -3.97 -5.95
CA ALA A 114 6.21 -4.64 -5.73
C ALA A 114 6.61 -5.52 -6.92
N LEU A 115 5.65 -6.24 -7.51
CA LEU A 115 5.87 -7.03 -8.72
C LEU A 115 6.15 -6.14 -9.93
N GLY A 116 5.50 -4.98 -10.03
CA GLY A 116 5.79 -4.01 -11.08
C GLY A 116 7.21 -3.47 -10.96
N VAL A 117 7.62 -3.04 -9.77
CA VAL A 117 9.00 -2.60 -9.50
C VAL A 117 9.99 -3.73 -9.83
N LEU A 118 9.70 -4.95 -9.38
CA LEU A 118 10.53 -6.11 -9.64
C LEU A 118 10.66 -6.41 -11.14
N TYR A 119 9.58 -6.30 -11.91
CA TYR A 119 9.61 -6.52 -13.35
C TYR A 119 10.48 -5.48 -14.07
N TYR A 120 10.29 -4.19 -13.76
CA TYR A 120 10.99 -3.12 -14.47
C TYR A 120 12.44 -2.95 -14.02
N THR A 121 12.77 -3.19 -12.73
CA THR A 121 14.08 -2.83 -12.14
C THR A 121 14.80 -3.99 -11.46
N GLY A 122 14.22 -5.18 -11.50
CA GLY A 122 14.79 -6.38 -10.92
C GLY A 122 14.87 -6.33 -9.39
N ILE A 123 15.60 -7.30 -8.83
CA ILE A 123 15.82 -7.43 -7.39
C ILE A 123 16.55 -6.21 -6.82
N ILE A 124 17.47 -5.62 -7.58
CA ILE A 124 18.23 -4.44 -7.15
C ILE A 124 17.28 -3.27 -6.92
N GLY A 125 16.41 -2.96 -7.89
CA GLY A 125 15.46 -1.86 -7.75
C GLY A 125 14.40 -2.13 -6.69
N LEU A 126 13.92 -3.37 -6.58
CA LEU A 126 13.00 -3.76 -5.51
C LEU A 126 13.63 -3.58 -4.12
N ALA A 127 14.90 -3.97 -3.93
CA ALA A 127 15.60 -3.79 -2.67
C ALA A 127 15.73 -2.30 -2.29
N ILE A 128 16.07 -1.44 -3.25
CA ILE A 128 16.13 0.01 -3.04
C ILE A 128 14.73 0.57 -2.69
N TRP A 129 13.70 0.14 -3.42
CA TRP A 129 12.32 0.55 -3.17
C TRP A 129 11.83 0.14 -1.77
N LEU A 130 12.10 -1.10 -1.35
CA LEU A 130 11.78 -1.60 -0.01
C LEU A 130 12.55 -0.84 1.07
N ALA A 131 13.85 -0.59 0.86
CA ALA A 131 14.69 0.16 1.80
C ALA A 131 14.18 1.59 1.99
N MET A 132 13.76 2.25 0.91
CA MET A 132 13.17 3.60 0.95
C MET A 132 11.89 3.63 1.81
N HIS A 133 10.98 2.66 1.62
CA HIS A 133 9.75 2.56 2.41
C HIS A 133 10.04 2.21 3.87
N ALA A 134 10.97 1.29 4.13
CA ALA A 134 11.38 0.91 5.47
C ALA A 134 12.00 2.08 6.23
N LEU A 135 12.89 2.85 5.59
CA LEU A 135 13.48 4.05 6.18
C LEU A 135 12.41 5.12 6.47
N ALA A 136 11.47 5.33 5.58
CA ALA A 136 10.38 6.28 5.79
C ALA A 136 9.49 5.87 6.97
N LEU A 137 9.08 4.60 7.05
CA LEU A 137 8.32 4.06 8.19
C LEU A 137 9.12 4.14 9.49
N PHE A 138 10.41 3.85 9.46
CA PHE A 138 11.30 4.01 10.62
C PHE A 138 11.32 5.46 11.11
N GLN A 139 11.42 6.46 10.22
CA GLN A 139 11.35 7.86 10.58
C GLN A 139 10.00 8.22 11.23
N CYS A 140 8.90 7.74 10.67
CA CYS A 140 7.57 7.94 11.24
C CYS A 140 7.49 7.33 12.66
N TRP A 141 7.99 6.13 12.85
CA TRP A 141 8.01 5.45 14.15
C TRP A 141 8.91 6.16 15.17
N LYS A 142 10.10 6.55 14.76
CA LYS A 142 11.06 7.28 15.61
C LYS A 142 10.49 8.61 16.13
N HIS A 143 9.74 9.31 15.29
CA HIS A 143 9.18 10.62 15.60
C HIS A 143 7.67 10.59 15.88
N ARG A 144 7.10 9.43 16.30
CA ARG A 144 5.66 9.24 16.54
C ARG A 144 5.06 10.08 17.66
N SER A 145 5.87 10.78 18.48
CA SER A 145 5.39 11.81 19.40
C SER A 145 4.84 13.05 18.67
N ASN A 146 5.21 13.26 17.42
CA ASN A 146 4.69 14.32 16.57
C ASN A 146 3.60 13.76 15.65
N TYR A 147 2.38 14.30 15.77
CA TYR A 147 1.20 13.84 15.02
C TYR A 147 1.38 13.88 13.50
N LEU A 148 2.20 14.82 12.98
CA LEU A 148 2.46 14.89 11.53
C LEU A 148 3.15 13.63 11.01
N PHE A 149 4.09 13.04 11.77
CA PHE A 149 4.72 11.78 11.39
C PHE A 149 3.75 10.60 11.52
N ILE A 150 2.82 10.64 12.49
CA ILE A 150 1.78 9.60 12.60
C ILE A 150 0.89 9.62 11.36
N VAL A 151 0.41 10.81 10.96
CA VAL A 151 -0.44 10.98 9.78
C VAL A 151 0.31 10.62 8.49
N ALA A 152 1.55 11.10 8.34
CA ALA A 152 2.38 10.77 7.17
C ALA A 152 2.65 9.27 7.05
N GLY A 153 2.89 8.59 8.20
CA GLY A 153 3.01 7.14 8.26
C GLY A 153 1.73 6.42 7.87
N ALA A 154 0.56 6.90 8.31
CA ALA A 154 -0.73 6.34 7.92
C ALA A 154 -0.98 6.45 6.41
N LEU A 155 -0.64 7.59 5.80
CA LEU A 155 -0.73 7.78 4.35
C LEU A 155 0.22 6.82 3.60
N LEU A 156 1.45 6.65 4.09
CA LEU A 156 2.41 5.73 3.49
C LEU A 156 1.93 4.27 3.59
N VAL A 157 1.44 3.87 4.77
CA VAL A 157 0.91 2.50 4.99
C VAL A 157 -0.33 2.26 4.13
N TYR A 158 -1.20 3.26 3.97
CA TYR A 158 -2.31 3.20 3.02
C TYR A 158 -1.81 2.96 1.59
N GLY A 159 -0.81 3.70 1.14
CA GLY A 159 -0.21 3.55 -0.19
C GLY A 159 0.40 2.16 -0.40
N ILE A 160 1.11 1.63 0.60
CA ILE A 160 1.64 0.26 0.58
C ILE A 160 0.48 -0.74 0.46
N GLY A 161 -0.56 -0.61 1.29
CA GLY A 161 -1.72 -1.50 1.26
C GLY A 161 -2.46 -1.49 -0.07
N ALA A 162 -2.67 -0.31 -0.66
CA ALA A 162 -3.26 -0.16 -1.98
C ALA A 162 -2.39 -0.82 -3.06
N GLY A 163 -1.08 -0.61 -2.99
CA GLY A 163 -0.12 -1.17 -3.94
C GLY A 163 0.05 -2.69 -3.89
N LEU A 164 -0.37 -3.35 -2.80
CA LEU A 164 -0.37 -4.83 -2.73
C LEU A 164 -1.39 -5.48 -3.67
N THR A 165 -2.44 -4.76 -4.01
CA THR A 165 -3.58 -5.31 -4.74
C THR A 165 -3.93 -4.54 -6.00
N GLU A 166 -3.21 -3.45 -6.34
CA GLU A 166 -3.52 -2.60 -7.47
C GLU A 166 -2.26 -2.04 -8.12
N GLY A 167 -2.38 -1.70 -9.42
CA GLY A 167 -1.31 -1.05 -10.18
C GLY A 167 -0.12 -1.95 -10.49
N GLY A 168 0.93 -1.35 -10.99
CA GLY A 168 2.16 -2.04 -11.39
C GLY A 168 3.14 -1.09 -12.08
N GLY A 169 2.66 0.12 -12.39
CA GLY A 169 3.43 1.12 -13.11
C GLY A 169 3.63 2.40 -12.32
N ILE A 170 4.23 2.35 -11.13
CA ILE A 170 4.51 3.56 -10.33
C ILE A 170 5.68 4.40 -10.86
N LEU A 171 6.49 3.83 -11.73
CA LEU A 171 7.70 4.46 -12.26
C LEU A 171 7.48 5.13 -13.63
N PRO A 172 6.79 4.50 -14.62
CA PRO A 172 6.83 4.96 -15.99
C PRO A 172 6.16 6.31 -16.25
N ARG A 173 5.08 6.63 -15.54
CA ARG A 173 4.34 7.88 -15.72
C ARG A 173 3.50 8.25 -14.50
N PRO A 174 3.25 9.56 -14.26
CA PRO A 174 2.34 10.01 -13.22
C PRO A 174 0.93 9.44 -13.44
N LYS A 175 0.41 8.78 -12.41
CA LYS A 175 -0.96 8.27 -12.29
C LYS A 175 -1.47 8.55 -10.88
N GLU A 176 -2.70 8.16 -10.59
CA GLU A 176 -3.30 8.22 -9.25
C GLU A 176 -2.43 7.55 -8.17
N HIS A 177 -1.67 6.53 -8.52
CA HIS A 177 -0.74 5.82 -7.63
C HIS A 177 0.42 6.71 -7.11
N TRP A 178 0.75 7.77 -7.83
CA TRP A 178 1.74 8.75 -7.38
C TRP A 178 1.32 9.45 -6.10
N LEU A 179 0.02 9.77 -5.97
CA LEU A 179 -0.53 10.42 -4.79
C LEU A 179 -0.34 9.59 -3.52
N VAL A 180 -0.55 8.28 -3.64
CA VAL A 180 -0.47 7.36 -2.48
C VAL A 180 0.95 6.82 -2.21
N THR A 181 1.91 7.07 -3.10
CA THR A 181 3.29 6.60 -2.95
C THR A 181 4.26 7.77 -2.74
N TRP A 182 4.38 8.67 -3.72
CA TRP A 182 5.42 9.69 -3.74
C TRP A 182 5.12 10.86 -2.79
N ILE A 183 3.86 11.27 -2.66
CA ILE A 183 3.50 12.38 -1.77
C ILE A 183 3.76 12.01 -0.30
N PRO A 184 3.35 10.85 0.23
CA PRO A 184 3.71 10.47 1.59
C PRO A 184 5.22 10.40 1.83
N LEU A 185 5.99 9.84 0.89
CA LEU A 185 7.45 9.78 0.98
C LEU A 185 8.09 11.18 1.01
N ALA A 186 7.66 12.07 0.14
CA ALA A 186 8.14 13.46 0.12
C ALA A 186 7.79 14.22 1.40
N LEU A 187 6.56 14.02 1.93
CA LEU A 187 6.13 14.61 3.19
C LEU A 187 7.01 14.13 4.35
N ILE A 188 7.29 12.83 4.46
CA ILE A 188 8.15 12.27 5.50
C ILE A 188 9.58 12.82 5.38
N ALA A 189 10.11 12.91 4.17
CA ALA A 189 11.43 13.49 3.93
C ALA A 189 11.49 14.97 4.39
N ALA A 190 10.51 15.79 4.01
CA ALA A 190 10.42 17.18 4.40
C ALA A 190 10.31 17.36 5.93
N LEU A 191 9.48 16.57 6.59
CA LEU A 191 9.35 16.56 8.05
C LEU A 191 10.66 16.16 8.73
N SER A 192 11.37 15.18 8.19
CA SER A 192 12.65 14.71 8.72
C SER A 192 13.75 15.77 8.60
N ILE A 193 13.80 16.47 7.48
CA ILE A 193 14.75 17.59 7.26
C ILE A 193 14.47 18.71 8.26
N ARG A 194 13.21 19.14 8.37
CA ARG A 194 12.79 20.19 9.31
C ARG A 194 13.17 19.84 10.75
N THR A 195 12.93 18.61 11.18
CA THR A 195 13.28 18.15 12.54
C THR A 195 14.77 18.25 12.81
N ARG A 196 15.61 17.88 11.84
CA ARG A 196 17.09 17.98 11.96
C ARG A 196 17.56 19.43 12.05
N GLN A 197 17.00 20.33 11.24
CA GLN A 197 17.32 21.76 11.26
C GLN A 197 17.01 22.40 12.62
N THR A 198 15.84 22.07 13.19
CA THR A 198 15.45 22.58 14.52
C THR A 198 16.37 22.06 15.61
N GLN A 199 16.78 20.81 15.56
CA GLN A 199 17.75 20.23 16.52
C GLN A 199 19.15 20.79 16.37
N GLY A 200 19.58 21.12 15.15
CA GLY A 200 20.87 21.75 14.88
C GLY A 200 20.96 23.19 15.34
N ALA A 201 19.85 23.94 15.29
CA ALA A 201 19.76 25.34 15.75
C ALA A 201 19.75 25.48 17.29
N LEU A 202 19.52 24.39 18.03
CA LEU A 202 19.51 24.36 19.50
C LEU A 202 20.82 23.90 20.11
N ARG A 203 21.81 23.56 19.29
CA ARG A 203 23.18 23.19 19.68
C ARG A 203 24.15 24.31 19.41
#